data_e73c87690af21b318aeed7f559404f11
#
_entry.id   e73c87690af21b318aeed7f559404f11
#
_cell.length_a   1.000
_cell.length_b   1.000
_cell.length_c   1.000
_cell.angle_alpha   90.00
_cell.angle_beta   90.00
_cell.angle_gamma   90.00
#
_symmetry.space_group_name_H-M   'P 1'
#
loop_
_entity.id
_entity.type
_entity.pdbx_description
1 polymer ?
#
loop_
_entity_poly.entity_id
_entity_poly.type
_entity_poly.pdbx_seq_one_letter_code
_entity_poly.pdbx_strand_id
1 'polypeptide(L)'
;HIGDRRQRQMCIRDSTLPYKKGFNRVSWDLTKKIKTHITSGSSRFYSPSIRVQPGKYSFNVYTVYGGQVNKIGSKFFEVERIRPGILDNPNNDKIEEYVVEVESIFNEYSVVNSKFNKIKETNKSIISLISRTSNYQSYVELYNNIQNKINDIDVFVSGNKSKKDVREKDIETISDRLSVAVRGFNSSYGPTKMQIESLGKAMSLINQYADMVVMLSKDFNILKNQLESSTDLLILD
;
A
#
# COMPACT_ATOMS: atom_id res chain seq x y z
N HIS A 1 40.07 -8.67 -2.50
CA HIS A 1 38.89 -9.07 -1.70
C HIS A 1 37.72 -9.17 -2.67
N ILE A 2 37.38 -10.41 -3.03
CA ILE A 2 36.16 -10.72 -3.79
C ILE A 2 35.03 -10.73 -2.77
N GLY A 3 34.27 -9.64 -2.72
CA GLY A 3 33.07 -9.52 -1.91
C GLY A 3 32.00 -10.48 -2.43
N ASP A 4 31.63 -11.42 -1.57
CA ASP A 4 30.53 -12.37 -1.76
C ASP A 4 29.23 -11.61 -2.04
N ARG A 5 28.88 -11.45 -3.33
CA ARG A 5 27.58 -10.93 -3.75
C ARG A 5 26.56 -12.01 -3.49
N ARG A 6 25.98 -12.03 -2.29
CA ARG A 6 24.81 -12.84 -1.98
C ARG A 6 23.74 -12.54 -3.03
N GLN A 7 23.50 -13.49 -3.92
CA GLN A 7 22.35 -13.45 -4.83
C GLN A 7 21.08 -13.39 -3.99
N ARG A 8 20.52 -12.20 -3.84
CA ARG A 8 19.18 -12.05 -3.29
C ARG A 8 18.20 -12.58 -4.32
N GLN A 9 17.78 -13.83 -4.16
CA GLN A 9 16.63 -14.36 -4.90
C GLN A 9 15.39 -13.61 -4.43
N MET A 10 14.98 -12.63 -5.21
CA MET A 10 13.78 -11.86 -4.96
C MET A 10 12.69 -12.39 -5.87
N CYS A 11 11.60 -12.95 -5.31
CA CYS A 11 10.39 -13.26 -6.06
C CYS A 11 9.82 -11.95 -6.62
N ILE A 12 9.92 -11.77 -7.94
CA ILE A 12 9.55 -10.51 -8.58
C ILE A 12 8.05 -10.46 -8.88
N ARG A 13 7.44 -11.61 -9.15
CA ARG A 13 6.02 -11.69 -9.50
C ARG A 13 5.52 -13.13 -9.40
N ASP A 14 4.40 -13.30 -8.68
CA ASP A 14 3.57 -14.49 -8.76
C ASP A 14 2.40 -14.22 -9.70
N SER A 15 2.19 -15.10 -10.68
CA SER A 15 1.08 -15.00 -11.63
C SER A 15 0.43 -16.36 -11.78
N THR A 16 -0.88 -16.42 -11.55
CA THR A 16 -1.69 -17.56 -11.92
C THR A 16 -2.10 -17.43 -13.40
N LEU A 17 -1.83 -18.47 -14.17
CA LEU A 17 -2.08 -18.47 -15.59
C LEU A 17 -3.12 -19.55 -15.92
N PRO A 18 -4.10 -19.25 -16.78
CA PRO A 18 -4.96 -20.28 -17.31
C PRO A 18 -4.11 -21.23 -18.14
N TYR A 19 -4.18 -22.51 -17.78
CA TYR A 19 -3.45 -23.56 -18.45
C TYR A 19 -4.36 -24.31 -19.41
N LYS A 20 -3.83 -24.59 -20.60
CA LYS A 20 -4.46 -25.45 -21.60
C LYS A 20 -3.50 -26.60 -21.96
N LYS A 21 -4.04 -27.76 -22.31
CA LYS A 21 -3.22 -28.86 -22.83
C LYS A 21 -2.48 -28.42 -24.11
N GLY A 22 -1.15 -28.59 -24.12
CA GLY A 22 -0.30 -28.21 -25.23
C GLY A 22 0.60 -27.00 -24.93
N PHE A 23 0.93 -26.23 -25.97
CA PHE A 23 1.84 -25.09 -25.86
C PHE A 23 1.18 -23.89 -25.19
N ASN A 24 1.80 -23.39 -24.13
CA ASN A 24 1.36 -22.19 -23.42
C ASN A 24 2.45 -21.12 -23.50
N ARG A 25 2.09 -19.90 -23.90
CA ARG A 25 3.00 -18.75 -23.96
C ARG A 25 2.63 -17.74 -22.89
N VAL A 26 3.63 -17.31 -22.16
CA VAL A 26 3.54 -16.25 -21.12
C VAL A 26 4.50 -15.13 -21.47
N SER A 27 4.04 -13.89 -21.35
CA SER A 27 4.89 -12.71 -21.49
C SER A 27 5.07 -12.02 -20.15
N TRP A 28 6.29 -11.57 -19.89
CA TRP A 28 6.61 -10.72 -18.75
C TRP A 28 7.03 -9.35 -19.26
N ASP A 29 6.48 -8.30 -18.69
CA ASP A 29 6.72 -6.90 -19.06
C ASP A 29 8.00 -6.31 -18.42
N LEU A 30 8.85 -7.14 -17.85
CA LEU A 30 10.07 -6.76 -17.13
C LEU A 30 9.80 -5.78 -15.97
N THR A 31 8.65 -5.93 -15.33
CA THR A 31 8.30 -5.14 -14.14
C THR A 31 8.15 -6.02 -12.90
N LYS A 32 8.41 -5.43 -11.74
CA LYS A 32 8.05 -5.96 -10.42
C LYS A 32 7.06 -5.02 -9.75
N LYS A 33 6.11 -5.57 -9.00
CA LYS A 33 5.24 -4.77 -8.14
C LYS A 33 5.97 -4.40 -6.86
N ILE A 34 5.68 -3.21 -6.32
CA ILE A 34 6.11 -2.83 -4.97
C ILE A 34 5.47 -3.80 -3.97
N LYS A 35 6.28 -4.31 -3.04
CA LYS A 35 5.79 -5.17 -1.97
C LYS A 35 4.96 -4.33 -1.01
N THR A 36 3.71 -4.69 -0.84
CA THR A 36 2.80 -4.10 0.15
C THR A 36 2.26 -5.19 1.05
N HIS A 37 1.91 -4.83 2.28
CA HIS A 37 1.23 -5.78 3.17
C HIS A 37 -0.09 -6.24 2.57
N ILE A 38 -0.43 -7.50 2.80
CA ILE A 38 -1.76 -8.03 2.47
C ILE A 38 -2.75 -7.41 3.43
N THR A 39 -3.65 -6.57 2.92
CA THR A 39 -4.76 -6.01 3.69
C THR A 39 -6.05 -6.68 3.27
N SER A 40 -6.89 -7.04 4.24
CA SER A 40 -8.25 -7.50 3.96
C SER A 40 -9.07 -6.32 3.46
N GLY A 41 -9.46 -6.36 2.20
CA GLY A 41 -10.24 -5.32 1.52
C GLY A 41 -9.56 -4.88 0.21
N SER A 42 -10.37 -4.43 -0.74
CA SER A 42 -9.86 -3.89 -2.00
C SER A 42 -9.19 -2.54 -1.74
N SER A 43 -7.90 -2.59 -1.41
CA SER A 43 -7.10 -1.37 -1.44
C SER A 43 -7.12 -0.84 -2.88
N ARG A 44 -7.79 0.30 -3.10
CA ARG A 44 -7.71 1.06 -4.35
C ARG A 44 -6.32 1.68 -4.54
N PHE A 45 -5.37 1.33 -3.69
CA PHE A 45 -4.00 1.76 -3.83
C PHE A 45 -3.38 1.06 -5.02
N TYR A 46 -3.11 1.84 -6.04
CA TYR A 46 -2.32 1.43 -7.18
C TYR A 46 -0.92 1.05 -6.66
N SER A 47 -0.63 -0.25 -6.62
CA SER A 47 0.73 -0.72 -6.37
C SER A 47 1.56 -0.42 -7.63
N PRO A 48 2.42 0.59 -7.61
CA PRO A 48 3.19 0.94 -8.79
C PRO A 48 4.08 -0.23 -9.18
N SER A 49 4.21 -0.44 -10.48
CA SER A 49 5.16 -1.40 -11.03
C SER A 49 6.47 -0.70 -11.38
N ILE A 50 7.57 -1.34 -11.04
CA ILE A 50 8.93 -0.84 -11.26
C ILE A 50 9.58 -1.72 -12.30
N ARG A 51 10.26 -1.13 -13.27
CA ARG A 51 11.10 -1.89 -14.20
C ARG A 51 12.26 -2.54 -13.45
N VAL A 52 12.49 -3.81 -13.75
CA VAL A 52 13.64 -4.53 -13.22
C VAL A 52 14.93 -3.99 -13.81
N GLN A 53 16.00 -3.99 -13.03
CA GLN A 53 17.32 -3.58 -13.49
C GLN A 53 17.99 -4.71 -14.31
N PRO A 54 18.95 -4.40 -15.18
CA PRO A 54 19.77 -5.41 -15.84
C PRO A 54 20.42 -6.35 -14.83
N GLY A 55 20.45 -7.64 -15.14
CA GLY A 55 20.99 -8.65 -14.24
C GLY A 55 20.46 -10.05 -14.50
N LYS A 56 20.86 -10.98 -13.65
CA LYS A 56 20.48 -12.39 -13.75
C LYS A 56 19.18 -12.65 -12.98
N TYR A 57 18.23 -13.29 -13.63
CA TYR A 57 16.92 -13.62 -13.10
C TYR A 57 16.64 -15.11 -13.29
N SER A 58 15.69 -15.62 -12.52
CA SER A 58 15.16 -16.98 -12.70
C SER A 58 13.65 -16.96 -12.73
N PHE A 59 13.04 -17.81 -13.51
CA PHE A 59 11.62 -18.13 -13.37
C PHE A 59 11.43 -19.56 -12.90
N ASN A 60 10.43 -19.73 -12.03
CA ASN A 60 10.01 -21.01 -11.52
C ASN A 60 8.56 -21.25 -11.94
N VAL A 61 8.29 -22.45 -12.41
CA VAL A 61 6.94 -22.88 -12.80
C VAL A 61 6.40 -23.87 -11.77
N TYR A 62 5.19 -23.62 -11.31
CA TYR A 62 4.50 -24.46 -10.35
C TYR A 62 3.14 -24.88 -10.90
N THR A 63 2.69 -26.08 -10.57
CA THR A 63 1.29 -26.48 -10.69
C THR A 63 0.61 -26.40 -9.35
N VAL A 64 -0.64 -25.94 -9.35
CA VAL A 64 -1.50 -25.96 -8.17
C VAL A 64 -2.69 -26.86 -8.49
N TYR A 65 -2.78 -27.97 -7.76
CA TYR A 65 -3.87 -28.94 -7.92
C TYR A 65 -4.29 -29.45 -6.54
N GLY A 66 -5.57 -29.40 -6.23
CA GLY A 66 -6.10 -29.88 -4.96
C GLY A 66 -5.48 -29.22 -3.72
N GLY A 67 -5.05 -27.96 -3.81
CA GLY A 67 -4.36 -27.26 -2.73
C GLY A 67 -2.87 -27.59 -2.59
N GLN A 68 -2.35 -28.51 -3.39
CA GLN A 68 -0.92 -28.85 -3.42
C GLN A 68 -0.18 -28.02 -4.46
N VAL A 69 0.98 -27.49 -4.09
CA VAL A 69 1.86 -26.70 -4.96
C VAL A 69 3.08 -27.53 -5.32
N ASN A 70 3.22 -27.91 -6.59
CA ASN A 70 4.33 -28.70 -7.08
C ASN A 70 5.17 -27.90 -8.06
N LYS A 71 6.49 -27.81 -7.84
CA LYS A 71 7.42 -27.16 -8.77
C LYS A 71 7.66 -28.08 -9.97
N ILE A 72 7.37 -27.57 -11.20
CA ILE A 72 7.57 -28.32 -12.44
C ILE A 72 8.94 -28.03 -13.04
N GLY A 73 9.42 -26.78 -12.94
CA GLY A 73 10.68 -26.40 -13.56
C GLY A 73 11.19 -25.03 -13.12
N SER A 74 12.44 -24.79 -13.47
CA SER A 74 13.14 -23.53 -13.22
C SER A 74 14.12 -23.27 -14.36
N LYS A 75 14.26 -22.00 -14.77
CA LYS A 75 15.28 -21.59 -15.74
C LYS A 75 15.82 -20.23 -15.40
N PHE A 76 17.12 -20.05 -15.62
CA PHE A 76 17.82 -18.78 -15.50
C PHE A 76 17.85 -18.06 -16.86
N PHE A 77 17.81 -16.74 -16.80
CA PHE A 77 17.95 -15.87 -17.96
C PHE A 77 18.60 -14.55 -17.51
N GLU A 78 19.07 -13.77 -18.47
CA GLU A 78 19.70 -12.48 -18.22
C GLU A 78 18.87 -11.37 -18.87
N VAL A 79 18.72 -10.27 -18.14
CA VAL A 79 18.13 -9.03 -18.65
C VAL A 79 19.29 -8.07 -18.94
N GLU A 80 19.41 -7.66 -20.17
CA GLU A 80 20.47 -6.77 -20.63
C GLU A 80 19.89 -5.46 -21.18
N ARG A 81 20.69 -4.41 -21.16
CA ARG A 81 20.34 -3.16 -21.86
C ARG A 81 20.63 -3.32 -23.34
N ILE A 82 19.63 -3.00 -24.16
CA ILE A 82 19.78 -3.02 -25.62
C ILE A 82 20.73 -1.91 -26.08
N ARG A 83 20.72 -0.76 -25.39
CA ARG A 83 21.57 0.40 -25.71
C ARG A 83 22.14 1.02 -24.45
N PRO A 84 23.40 1.49 -24.47
CA PRO A 84 23.94 2.33 -23.42
C PRO A 84 23.10 3.62 -23.32
N GLY A 85 22.92 4.12 -22.10
CA GLY A 85 22.27 5.42 -21.91
C GLY A 85 23.15 6.56 -22.43
N ILE A 86 22.53 7.69 -22.78
CA ILE A 86 23.22 8.91 -23.22
C ILE A 86 23.99 9.56 -22.05
N LEU A 87 23.44 9.44 -20.83
CA LEU A 87 24.08 9.92 -19.61
C LEU A 87 24.88 8.80 -18.98
N ASP A 88 26.10 9.13 -18.54
CA ASP A 88 26.98 8.18 -17.90
C ASP A 88 26.36 7.64 -16.62
N ASN A 89 26.38 6.33 -16.54
CA ASN A 89 26.21 5.48 -15.38
C ASN A 89 24.95 5.69 -14.53
N PRO A 90 23.86 4.97 -14.84
CA PRO A 90 22.80 4.82 -13.88
C PRO A 90 23.35 4.05 -12.67
N ASN A 91 23.32 4.67 -11.53
CA ASN A 91 23.67 4.03 -10.28
C ASN A 91 22.55 3.07 -9.89
N ASN A 92 22.63 1.83 -10.34
CA ASN A 92 21.62 0.79 -10.05
C ASN A 92 21.44 0.59 -8.56
N ASP A 93 22.49 0.73 -7.76
CA ASP A 93 22.44 0.56 -6.31
C ASP A 93 21.57 1.65 -5.68
N LYS A 94 21.71 2.90 -6.09
CA LYS A 94 20.83 4.00 -5.63
C LYS A 94 19.37 3.83 -6.03
N ILE A 95 19.10 3.24 -7.19
CA ILE A 95 17.73 2.93 -7.60
C ILE A 95 17.15 1.86 -6.68
N GLU A 96 17.90 0.81 -6.39
CA GLU A 96 17.46 -0.27 -5.52
C GLU A 96 17.24 0.20 -4.07
N GLU A 97 18.16 1.00 -3.53
CA GLU A 97 18.00 1.63 -2.20
C GLU A 97 16.73 2.48 -2.14
N TYR A 98 16.50 3.33 -3.14
CA TYR A 98 15.32 4.16 -3.20
C TYR A 98 14.03 3.34 -3.33
N VAL A 99 14.05 2.25 -4.09
CA VAL A 99 12.91 1.32 -4.19
C VAL A 99 12.57 0.69 -2.85
N VAL A 100 13.59 0.27 -2.09
CA VAL A 100 13.39 -0.30 -0.74
C VAL A 100 12.78 0.73 0.22
N GLU A 101 13.26 1.98 0.16
CA GLU A 101 12.70 3.07 0.95
C GLU A 101 11.25 3.35 0.60
N VAL A 102 10.92 3.41 -0.68
CA VAL A 102 9.53 3.56 -1.15
C VAL A 102 8.67 2.38 -0.68
N GLU A 103 9.15 1.13 -0.79
CA GLU A 103 8.44 -0.06 -0.31
C GLU A 103 8.13 0.03 1.19
N SER A 104 9.09 0.50 2.00
CA SER A 104 8.89 0.70 3.45
C SER A 104 7.77 1.70 3.73
N ILE A 105 7.80 2.86 3.08
CA ILE A 105 6.82 3.93 3.27
C ILE A 105 5.41 3.50 2.81
N PHE A 106 5.32 2.77 1.71
CA PHE A 106 4.03 2.20 1.27
C PHE A 106 3.48 1.19 2.27
N ASN A 107 4.35 0.38 2.87
CA ASN A 107 3.95 -0.58 3.90
C ASN A 107 3.44 0.12 5.16
N GLU A 108 4.13 1.14 5.65
CA GLU A 108 3.71 1.95 6.78
C GLU A 108 2.33 2.59 6.52
N TYR A 109 2.17 3.23 5.37
CA TYR A 109 0.88 3.78 4.96
C TYR A 109 -0.21 2.72 4.94
N SER A 110 0.06 1.55 4.37
CA SER A 110 -0.90 0.45 4.25
C SER A 110 -1.38 -0.05 5.63
N VAL A 111 -0.47 -0.16 6.60
CA VAL A 111 -0.80 -0.56 7.97
C VAL A 111 -1.71 0.46 8.64
N VAL A 112 -1.38 1.74 8.57
CA VAL A 112 -2.18 2.83 9.15
C VAL A 112 -3.56 2.88 8.50
N ASN A 113 -3.60 2.82 7.17
CA ASN A 113 -4.84 2.87 6.39
C ASN A 113 -5.76 1.67 6.67
N SER A 114 -5.19 0.49 6.90
CA SER A 114 -5.97 -0.69 7.29
C SER A 114 -6.65 -0.50 8.66
N LYS A 115 -5.92 0.03 9.65
CA LYS A 115 -6.47 0.35 10.97
C LYS A 115 -7.60 1.39 10.87
N PHE A 116 -7.37 2.46 10.12
CA PHE A 116 -8.36 3.51 9.90
C PHE A 116 -9.65 2.98 9.27
N ASN A 117 -9.52 2.21 8.18
CA ASN A 117 -10.67 1.63 7.49
C ASN A 117 -11.46 0.68 8.39
N LYS A 118 -10.78 -0.09 9.23
CA LYS A 118 -11.43 -0.98 10.19
C LYS A 118 -12.28 -0.19 11.19
N ILE A 119 -11.72 0.88 11.78
CA ILE A 119 -12.48 1.76 12.68
C ILE A 119 -13.66 2.38 11.95
N LYS A 120 -13.46 2.86 10.73
CA LYS A 120 -14.51 3.50 9.93
C LYS A 120 -15.67 2.55 9.61
N GLU A 121 -15.37 1.30 9.26
CA GLU A 121 -16.39 0.29 8.98
C GLU A 121 -17.14 -0.14 10.25
N THR A 122 -16.41 -0.37 11.34
CA THR A 122 -17.05 -0.71 12.62
C THR A 122 -17.91 0.44 13.13
N ASN A 123 -17.45 1.71 13.00
CA ASN A 123 -18.23 2.88 13.39
C ASN A 123 -19.57 3.00 12.64
N LYS A 124 -19.61 2.63 11.35
CA LYS A 124 -20.87 2.58 10.58
C LYS A 124 -21.88 1.57 11.15
N SER A 125 -21.38 0.46 11.68
CA SER A 125 -22.24 -0.58 12.25
C SER A 125 -22.75 -0.22 13.64
N ILE A 126 -21.97 0.55 14.42
CA ILE A 126 -22.29 0.93 15.79
C ILE A 126 -23.57 1.79 15.89
N ILE A 127 -23.86 2.64 14.91
CA ILE A 127 -25.06 3.49 14.96
C ILE A 127 -26.36 2.68 15.11
N SER A 128 -26.43 1.50 14.53
CA SER A 128 -27.58 0.61 14.66
C SER A 128 -27.71 0.01 16.05
N LEU A 129 -26.63 -0.12 16.81
CA LEU A 129 -26.63 -0.57 18.20
C LEU A 129 -27.02 0.58 19.13
N ILE A 130 -26.45 1.77 18.93
CA ILE A 130 -26.77 2.97 19.71
C ILE A 130 -28.28 3.25 19.70
N SER A 131 -28.91 3.11 18.52
CA SER A 131 -30.35 3.34 18.39
C SER A 131 -31.27 2.41 19.23
N ARG A 132 -30.70 1.32 19.74
CA ARG A 132 -31.42 0.32 20.56
C ARG A 132 -31.11 0.44 22.05
N THR A 133 -30.24 1.34 22.47
CA THR A 133 -29.87 1.54 23.87
C THR A 133 -30.76 2.57 24.55
N SER A 134 -31.01 2.40 25.86
CA SER A 134 -31.79 3.34 26.67
C SER A 134 -31.09 4.69 26.87
N ASN A 135 -29.73 4.73 26.79
CA ASN A 135 -28.93 5.93 26.95
C ASN A 135 -28.49 6.53 25.58
N TYR A 136 -29.36 6.46 24.58
CA TYR A 136 -29.09 6.90 23.20
C TYR A 136 -28.39 8.26 23.13
N GLN A 137 -28.82 9.25 23.91
CA GLN A 137 -28.36 10.64 23.78
C GLN A 137 -26.86 10.81 24.06
N SER A 138 -26.34 10.19 25.11
CA SER A 138 -24.92 10.27 25.46
C SER A 138 -24.02 9.56 24.47
N TYR A 139 -24.49 8.46 23.89
CA TYR A 139 -23.69 7.74 22.86
C TYR A 139 -23.67 8.45 21.52
N VAL A 140 -24.78 9.15 21.16
CA VAL A 140 -24.85 9.93 19.91
C VAL A 140 -23.82 11.06 19.86
N GLU A 141 -23.59 11.75 20.98
CA GLU A 141 -22.57 12.82 21.01
C GLU A 141 -21.16 12.27 20.78
N LEU A 142 -20.80 11.17 21.44
CA LEU A 142 -19.50 10.50 21.23
C LEU A 142 -19.38 9.97 19.80
N TYR A 143 -20.43 9.34 19.28
CA TYR A 143 -20.47 8.85 17.91
C TYR A 143 -20.25 9.97 16.90
N ASN A 144 -20.95 11.10 17.05
CA ASN A 144 -20.81 12.24 16.16
C ASN A 144 -19.42 12.85 16.22
N ASN A 145 -18.81 12.91 17.41
CA ASN A 145 -17.42 13.38 17.55
C ASN A 145 -16.44 12.45 16.77
N ILE A 146 -16.60 11.13 16.92
CA ILE A 146 -15.80 10.14 16.19
C ILE A 146 -16.04 10.27 14.67
N GLN A 147 -17.31 10.43 14.25
CA GLN A 147 -17.66 10.59 12.83
C GLN A 147 -17.05 11.86 12.23
N ASN A 148 -17.01 12.97 12.96
CA ASN A 148 -16.36 14.20 12.54
C ASN A 148 -14.85 13.98 12.37
N LYS A 149 -14.18 13.32 13.34
CA LYS A 149 -12.76 12.97 13.22
C LYS A 149 -12.48 12.03 12.03
N ILE A 150 -13.35 11.07 11.75
CA ILE A 150 -13.24 10.22 10.55
C ILE A 150 -13.32 11.07 9.29
N ASN A 151 -14.24 12.03 9.21
CA ASN A 151 -14.38 12.91 8.07
C ASN A 151 -13.14 13.81 7.87
N ASP A 152 -12.59 14.37 8.96
CA ASP A 152 -11.37 15.17 8.93
C ASP A 152 -10.18 14.37 8.42
N ILE A 153 -10.06 13.13 8.89
CA ILE A 153 -9.01 12.21 8.42
C ILE A 153 -9.22 11.85 6.94
N ASP A 154 -10.46 11.58 6.50
CA ASP A 154 -10.76 11.31 5.10
C ASP A 154 -10.36 12.50 4.21
N VAL A 155 -10.62 13.74 4.65
CA VAL A 155 -10.20 14.95 3.92
C VAL A 155 -8.67 15.08 3.92
N PHE A 156 -8.01 14.82 5.04
CA PHE A 156 -6.54 14.87 5.14
C PHE A 156 -5.87 13.87 4.18
N VAL A 157 -6.38 12.63 4.12
CA VAL A 157 -5.78 11.55 3.30
C VAL A 157 -6.12 11.69 1.83
N SER A 158 -7.37 12.05 1.52
CA SER A 158 -7.92 12.00 0.15
C SER A 158 -8.17 13.37 -0.48
N GLY A 159 -8.09 14.44 0.30
CA GLY A 159 -8.48 15.78 -0.12
C GLY A 159 -10.00 15.98 -0.17
N ASN A 160 -10.42 17.20 -0.44
CA ASN A 160 -11.83 17.54 -0.56
C ASN A 160 -12.39 17.08 -1.91
N LYS A 161 -13.36 16.19 -1.86
CA LYS A 161 -13.97 15.61 -3.07
C LYS A 161 -14.62 16.68 -3.96
N SER A 162 -15.35 17.60 -3.37
CA SER A 162 -16.06 18.66 -4.13
C SER A 162 -15.06 19.56 -4.88
N LYS A 163 -13.93 19.92 -4.26
CA LYS A 163 -12.86 20.68 -4.93
C LYS A 163 -12.23 19.91 -6.07
N LYS A 164 -12.00 18.60 -5.87
CA LYS A 164 -11.48 17.73 -6.92
C LYS A 164 -12.42 17.63 -8.12
N ASP A 165 -13.72 17.53 -7.87
CA ASP A 165 -14.74 17.42 -8.93
C ASP A 165 -14.77 18.68 -9.82
N VAL A 166 -14.52 19.87 -9.25
CA VAL A 166 -14.44 21.15 -9.99
C VAL A 166 -12.99 21.54 -10.38
N ARG A 167 -12.01 20.65 -10.14
CA ARG A 167 -10.57 20.87 -10.42
C ARG A 167 -9.99 22.10 -9.72
N GLU A 168 -10.52 22.45 -8.56
CA GLU A 168 -9.97 23.49 -7.72
C GLU A 168 -8.73 22.99 -6.98
N LYS A 169 -7.77 23.91 -6.72
CA LYS A 169 -6.58 23.58 -5.95
C LYS A 169 -6.97 23.21 -4.51
N ASP A 170 -6.52 22.05 -4.07
CA ASP A 170 -6.74 21.53 -2.73
C ASP A 170 -5.41 21.31 -1.98
N ILE A 171 -5.51 20.82 -0.76
CA ILE A 171 -4.34 20.39 0.02
C ILE A 171 -3.57 19.28 -0.70
N GLU A 172 -2.27 19.23 -0.46
CA GLU A 172 -1.43 18.14 -0.96
C GLU A 172 -1.69 16.89 -0.13
N THR A 173 -2.11 15.83 -0.79
CA THR A 173 -2.43 14.57 -0.14
C THR A 173 -1.23 13.61 -0.11
N ILE A 174 -1.30 12.59 0.76
CA ILE A 174 -0.33 11.48 0.78
C ILE A 174 -0.22 10.84 -0.61
N SER A 175 -1.37 10.60 -1.26
CA SER A 175 -1.42 10.01 -2.60
C SER A 175 -0.70 10.83 -3.65
N ASP A 176 -0.84 12.17 -3.61
CA ASP A 176 -0.17 13.07 -4.56
C ASP A 176 1.35 12.95 -4.40
N ARG A 177 1.84 12.97 -3.17
CA ARG A 177 3.27 12.88 -2.87
C ARG A 177 3.86 11.53 -3.22
N LEU A 178 3.17 10.44 -2.87
CA LEU A 178 3.59 9.10 -3.26
C LEU A 178 3.57 8.92 -4.78
N SER A 179 2.57 9.48 -5.49
CA SER A 179 2.52 9.39 -6.95
C SER A 179 3.70 10.07 -7.63
N VAL A 180 4.17 11.21 -7.09
CA VAL A 180 5.37 11.89 -7.59
C VAL A 180 6.63 11.08 -7.26
N ALA A 181 6.73 10.52 -6.05
CA ALA A 181 7.86 9.72 -5.64
C ALA A 181 8.09 8.50 -6.54
N VAL A 182 7.00 7.84 -6.99
CA VAL A 182 7.09 6.66 -7.85
C VAL A 182 7.16 6.98 -9.36
N ARG A 183 6.89 8.23 -9.74
CA ARG A 183 7.08 8.64 -11.14
C ARG A 183 8.55 8.52 -11.51
N GLY A 184 8.81 7.83 -12.62
CA GLY A 184 10.18 7.68 -13.11
C GLY A 184 10.89 6.42 -12.64
N PHE A 185 10.26 5.51 -11.89
CA PHE A 185 10.78 4.15 -11.75
C PHE A 185 10.97 3.44 -13.10
N ASN A 186 10.36 3.98 -14.14
CA ASN A 186 10.59 3.56 -15.52
C ASN A 186 11.79 4.29 -16.17
N SER A 187 12.39 5.27 -15.47
CA SER A 187 13.62 5.93 -15.86
C SER A 187 14.82 5.04 -15.52
N SER A 188 15.83 5.04 -16.39
CA SER A 188 17.08 4.32 -16.16
C SER A 188 18.12 5.13 -15.38
N TYR A 189 17.79 6.34 -14.93
CA TYR A 189 18.74 7.29 -14.33
C TYR A 189 18.65 7.44 -12.82
N GLY A 190 17.73 6.72 -12.17
CA GLY A 190 17.52 6.78 -10.73
C GLY A 190 16.57 7.89 -10.27
N PRO A 191 16.37 8.02 -8.96
CA PRO A 191 15.47 9.00 -8.41
C PRO A 191 16.01 10.43 -8.62
N THR A 192 15.12 11.33 -9.02
CA THR A 192 15.42 12.77 -9.08
C THR A 192 15.31 13.41 -7.70
N LYS A 193 15.96 14.58 -7.52
CA LYS A 193 15.83 15.34 -6.27
C LYS A 193 14.36 15.58 -5.89
N MET A 194 13.52 15.93 -6.85
CA MET A 194 12.08 16.14 -6.63
C MET A 194 11.36 14.88 -6.13
N GLN A 195 11.74 13.70 -6.61
CA GLN A 195 11.16 12.43 -6.16
C GLN A 195 11.55 12.11 -4.72
N ILE A 196 12.83 12.31 -4.36
CA ILE A 196 13.33 12.13 -3.00
C ILE A 196 12.64 13.10 -2.03
N GLU A 197 12.56 14.39 -2.39
CA GLU A 197 11.85 15.40 -1.58
C GLU A 197 10.36 15.06 -1.43
N SER A 198 9.72 14.57 -2.49
CA SER A 198 8.31 14.15 -2.44
C SER A 198 8.09 12.95 -1.53
N LEU A 199 9.03 12.00 -1.53
CA LEU A 199 8.99 10.84 -0.64
C LEU A 199 9.12 11.26 0.83
N GLY A 200 10.05 12.17 1.15
CA GLY A 200 10.21 12.73 2.50
C GLY A 200 8.95 13.46 2.99
N LYS A 201 8.28 14.23 2.09
CA LYS A 201 6.99 14.86 2.41
C LYS A 201 5.88 13.84 2.62
N ALA A 202 5.83 12.77 1.80
CA ALA A 202 4.88 11.68 1.98
C ALA A 202 5.04 11.02 3.36
N MET A 203 6.27 10.72 3.77
CA MET A 203 6.59 10.16 5.07
C MET A 203 6.10 11.06 6.22
N SER A 204 6.35 12.36 6.14
CA SER A 204 5.86 13.33 7.15
C SER A 204 4.33 13.32 7.25
N LEU A 205 3.63 13.30 6.13
CA LEU A 205 2.16 13.22 6.10
C LEU A 205 1.64 11.88 6.64
N ILE A 206 2.33 10.77 6.37
CA ILE A 206 1.96 9.45 6.89
C ILE A 206 2.12 9.40 8.42
N ASN A 207 3.18 10.00 8.97
CA ASN A 207 3.36 10.10 10.42
C ASN A 207 2.23 10.90 11.07
N GLN A 208 1.85 12.06 10.50
CA GLN A 208 0.70 12.83 10.98
C GLN A 208 -0.61 12.02 10.90
N TYR A 209 -0.81 11.31 9.80
CA TYR A 209 -1.95 10.39 9.64
C TYR A 209 -1.97 9.30 10.71
N ALA A 210 -0.82 8.70 11.01
CA ALA A 210 -0.70 7.68 12.05
C ALA A 210 -1.10 8.23 13.43
N ASP A 211 -0.65 9.45 13.78
CA ASP A 211 -1.02 10.12 15.02
C ASP A 211 -2.52 10.39 15.10
N MET A 212 -3.13 10.87 14.02
CA MET A 212 -4.58 11.08 13.94
C MET A 212 -5.36 9.77 14.15
N VAL A 213 -4.91 8.68 13.53
CA VAL A 213 -5.55 7.35 13.66
C VAL A 213 -5.37 6.79 15.07
N VAL A 214 -4.24 7.02 15.74
CA VAL A 214 -4.02 6.64 17.13
C VAL A 214 -4.98 7.38 18.07
N MET A 215 -5.17 8.70 17.87
CA MET A 215 -6.13 9.48 18.65
C MET A 215 -7.57 9.01 18.42
N LEU A 216 -7.94 8.82 17.16
CA LEU A 216 -9.26 8.28 16.79
C LEU A 216 -9.49 6.90 17.43
N SER A 217 -8.49 6.01 17.41
CA SER A 217 -8.59 4.68 18.01
C SER A 217 -8.86 4.73 19.52
N LYS A 218 -8.25 5.68 20.25
CA LYS A 218 -8.52 5.87 21.68
C LYS A 218 -9.97 6.26 21.94
N ASP A 219 -10.49 7.24 21.20
CA ASP A 219 -11.89 7.68 21.36
C ASP A 219 -12.87 6.60 20.96
N PHE A 220 -12.56 5.88 19.89
CA PHE A 220 -13.36 4.74 19.43
C PHE A 220 -13.43 3.62 20.49
N ASN A 221 -12.30 3.29 21.12
CA ASN A 221 -12.26 2.28 22.18
C ASN A 221 -13.05 2.72 23.42
N ILE A 222 -13.09 4.01 23.75
CA ILE A 222 -13.94 4.54 24.83
C ILE A 222 -15.42 4.27 24.51
N LEU A 223 -15.87 4.63 23.32
CA LEU A 223 -17.24 4.37 22.88
C LEU A 223 -17.57 2.88 22.86
N LYS A 224 -16.66 2.05 22.33
CA LYS A 224 -16.81 0.60 22.28
C LYS A 224 -16.97 0.01 23.67
N ASN A 225 -16.09 0.32 24.62
CA ASN A 225 -16.13 -0.19 25.99
C ASN A 225 -17.41 0.26 26.73
N GLN A 226 -17.87 1.48 26.50
CA GLN A 226 -19.12 1.97 27.10
C GLN A 226 -20.34 1.24 26.54
N LEU A 227 -20.38 0.94 25.24
CA LEU A 227 -21.45 0.18 24.62
C LEU A 227 -21.46 -1.28 25.09
N GLU A 228 -20.31 -1.93 25.16
CA GLU A 228 -20.17 -3.32 25.62
C GLU A 228 -20.56 -3.47 27.10
N SER A 229 -20.30 -2.47 27.95
CA SER A 229 -20.70 -2.48 29.34
C SER A 229 -22.23 -2.25 29.56
N SER A 230 -22.89 -1.64 28.56
CA SER A 230 -24.32 -1.34 28.62
C SER A 230 -25.23 -2.32 27.86
N THR A 231 -24.61 -3.18 27.04
CA THR A 231 -25.27 -4.19 26.20
C THR A 231 -24.55 -5.51 26.40
N ASP A 232 -25.27 -6.63 26.47
CA ASP A 232 -24.66 -7.98 26.48
C ASP A 232 -24.07 -8.36 25.09
N LEU A 233 -23.75 -7.38 24.26
CA LEU A 233 -23.22 -7.55 22.90
C LEU A 233 -21.75 -7.22 22.86
N LEU A 234 -20.94 -8.17 22.38
CA LEU A 234 -19.53 -7.95 22.05
C LEU A 234 -19.40 -7.32 20.67
N ILE A 235 -18.66 -6.22 20.58
CA ILE A 235 -18.28 -5.61 19.31
C ILE A 235 -16.95 -6.22 18.89
N LEU A 236 -16.99 -7.09 17.90
CA LEU A 236 -15.81 -7.75 17.37
C LEU A 236 -14.85 -6.74 16.70
N ASP A 237 -13.58 -6.92 16.99
CA ASP A 237 -12.46 -6.13 16.38
C ASP A 237 -12.21 -6.46 14.92
#